data_020ece7ed49a97019b00973d7071e43b
#
_entry.id   020ece7ed49a97019b00973d7071e43b
#
_cell.length_a   1.000
_cell.length_b   1.000
_cell.length_c   1.000
_cell.angle_alpha   90.00
_cell.angle_beta   90.00
_cell.angle_gamma   90.00
#
_symmetry.space_group_name_H-M   'P 1'
#
loop_
_entity.id
_entity.type
_entity.pdbx_description
1 polymer ?
#
loop_
_entity_poly.entity_id
_entity_poly.type
_entity_poly.pdbx_seq_one_letter_code
_entity_poly.pdbx_strand_id
1 'polypeptide(L)'
;RAWAWMTAAAGFTALAVAAAVGGYPASMVGTHPDPISNLSPPNLMVVFLAVAQMGSLVVLEPTLRRWCDRHRRLLGTAGAWSMTVYVWHMLALAAFWGLVVVLAGPVDATIDGSWWAQRPLWLAGPLLFAVPLFALTGPRRTPTDRAR
;
A
#
# COMPACT_ATOMS: atom_id res chain seq x y z
N ARG A 1 -12.68 13.24 -22.42
CA ARG A 1 -11.57 13.22 -21.40
C ARG A 1 -11.64 14.39 -20.42
N ALA A 2 -12.22 15.55 -20.80
CA ALA A 2 -12.39 16.67 -19.90
C ALA A 2 -13.20 16.29 -18.63
N TRP A 3 -14.28 15.53 -18.77
CA TRP A 3 -15.05 15.04 -17.63
C TRP A 3 -14.23 14.24 -16.61
N ALA A 4 -13.27 13.42 -17.06
CA ALA A 4 -12.43 12.63 -16.17
C ALA A 4 -11.49 13.51 -15.35
N TRP A 5 -10.92 14.58 -15.93
CA TRP A 5 -10.18 15.59 -15.20
C TRP A 5 -11.05 16.31 -14.18
N MET A 6 -12.28 16.66 -14.55
CA MET A 6 -13.24 17.29 -13.64
C MET A 6 -13.61 16.37 -12.49
N THR A 7 -13.84 15.09 -12.76
CA THR A 7 -14.13 14.09 -11.72
C THR A 7 -12.96 13.92 -10.76
N ALA A 8 -11.73 13.79 -11.28
CA ALA A 8 -10.53 13.71 -10.44
C ALA A 8 -10.36 14.96 -9.57
N ALA A 9 -10.45 16.14 -10.19
CA ALA A 9 -10.32 17.41 -9.49
C ALA A 9 -11.40 17.59 -8.42
N ALA A 10 -12.67 17.30 -8.74
CA ALA A 10 -13.77 17.37 -7.79
C ALA A 10 -13.56 16.42 -6.60
N GLY A 11 -13.12 15.18 -6.85
CA GLY A 11 -12.82 14.21 -5.79
C GLY A 11 -11.70 14.68 -4.87
N PHE A 12 -10.58 15.15 -5.41
CA PHE A 12 -9.48 15.67 -4.60
C PHE A 12 -9.86 16.95 -3.84
N THR A 13 -10.61 17.85 -4.47
CA THR A 13 -11.09 19.07 -3.80
C THR A 13 -12.04 18.72 -2.64
N ALA A 14 -12.99 17.81 -2.87
CA ALA A 14 -13.90 17.35 -1.82
C ALA A 14 -13.14 16.69 -0.65
N LEU A 15 -12.13 15.87 -0.96
CA LEU A 15 -11.25 15.24 0.03
C LEU A 15 -10.51 16.30 0.86
N ALA A 16 -9.91 17.30 0.20
CA ALA A 16 -9.18 18.37 0.87
C ALA A 16 -10.09 19.22 1.75
N VAL A 17 -11.28 19.59 1.26
CA VAL A 17 -12.27 20.35 2.02
C VAL A 17 -12.77 19.54 3.22
N ALA A 18 -13.10 18.26 3.04
CA ALA A 18 -13.56 17.43 4.13
C ALA A 18 -12.50 17.26 5.23
N ALA A 19 -11.21 17.14 4.86
CA ALA A 19 -10.12 17.10 5.82
C ALA A 19 -9.88 18.45 6.52
N ALA A 20 -10.01 19.58 5.79
CA ALA A 20 -9.69 20.88 6.33
C ALA A 20 -10.80 21.46 7.23
N VAL A 21 -12.07 21.26 6.86
CA VAL A 21 -13.22 21.91 7.55
C VAL A 21 -14.30 20.94 8.01
N GLY A 22 -14.26 19.70 7.52
CA GLY A 22 -15.28 18.69 7.81
C GLY A 22 -15.04 17.89 9.09
N GLY A 23 -13.95 18.13 9.82
CA GLY A 23 -13.60 17.41 11.05
C GLY A 23 -13.20 15.94 10.82
N TYR A 24 -12.95 15.54 9.57
CA TYR A 24 -12.47 14.20 9.27
C TYR A 24 -10.95 14.14 9.43
N PRO A 25 -10.41 13.09 10.08
CA PRO A 25 -8.97 12.92 10.19
C PRO A 25 -8.34 12.70 8.81
N ALA A 26 -7.13 13.22 8.60
CA ALA A 26 -6.38 13.01 7.36
C ALA A 26 -5.90 11.55 7.21
N SER A 27 -5.83 10.80 8.30
CA SER A 27 -5.47 9.39 8.30
C SER A 27 -6.65 8.50 7.90
N MET A 28 -6.42 7.52 7.03
CA MET A 28 -7.43 6.49 6.68
C MET A 28 -7.64 5.50 7.81
N VAL A 29 -6.62 5.24 8.61
CA VAL A 29 -6.64 4.31 9.74
C VAL A 29 -6.58 5.11 11.03
N GLY A 30 -7.39 4.73 12.04
CA GLY A 30 -7.31 5.34 13.35
C GLY A 30 -5.90 5.16 13.93
N THR A 31 -5.29 6.27 14.34
CA THR A 31 -3.97 6.31 14.98
C THR A 31 -4.07 7.19 16.22
N HIS A 32 -3.17 6.98 17.18
CA HIS A 32 -3.08 7.91 18.30
C HIS A 32 -2.43 9.22 17.79
N PRO A 33 -2.98 10.43 18.03
CA PRO A 33 -4.09 10.77 18.93
C PRO A 33 -5.50 10.66 18.32
N ASP A 34 -5.65 10.37 17.01
CA ASP A 34 -6.95 10.30 16.33
C ASP A 34 -7.48 8.86 16.33
N PRO A 35 -8.36 8.49 17.26
CA PRO A 35 -8.91 7.13 17.33
C PRO A 35 -9.93 6.85 16.22
N ILE A 36 -10.42 7.90 15.53
CA ILE A 36 -11.43 7.77 14.49
C ILE A 36 -10.76 7.31 13.18
N SER A 37 -11.27 6.20 12.64
CA SER A 37 -10.86 5.67 11.34
C SER A 37 -11.82 6.13 10.24
N ASN A 38 -11.29 6.54 9.09
CA ASN A 38 -12.12 6.79 7.91
C ASN A 38 -12.55 5.49 7.20
N LEU A 39 -11.93 4.35 7.53
CA LEU A 39 -12.23 3.05 6.94
C LEU A 39 -13.22 2.22 7.76
N SER A 40 -13.38 2.50 9.05
CA SER A 40 -14.20 1.67 9.92
C SER A 40 -15.02 2.52 10.91
N PRO A 41 -16.31 2.78 10.63
CA PRO A 41 -17.03 2.47 9.39
C PRO A 41 -16.57 3.32 8.21
N PRO A 42 -16.71 2.85 6.94
CA PRO A 42 -16.40 3.65 5.78
C PRO A 42 -17.23 4.95 5.75
N ASN A 43 -16.56 6.08 5.56
CA ASN A 43 -17.22 7.38 5.55
C ASN A 43 -17.04 8.11 4.20
N LEU A 44 -17.50 9.34 4.11
CA LEU A 44 -17.44 10.15 2.88
C LEU A 44 -16.01 10.37 2.35
N MET A 45 -14.99 10.31 3.21
CA MET A 45 -13.58 10.42 2.78
C MET A 45 -13.19 9.30 1.81
N VAL A 46 -13.66 8.07 2.07
CA VAL A 46 -13.42 6.92 1.19
C VAL A 46 -14.12 7.12 -0.15
N VAL A 47 -15.33 7.66 -0.15
CA VAL A 47 -16.09 7.96 -1.38
C VAL A 47 -15.37 9.02 -2.22
N PHE A 48 -14.95 10.12 -1.60
CA PHE A 48 -14.21 11.19 -2.30
C PHE A 48 -12.88 10.69 -2.86
N LEU A 49 -12.17 9.86 -2.10
CA LEU A 49 -10.94 9.22 -2.56
C LEU A 49 -11.22 8.30 -3.75
N ALA A 50 -12.26 7.48 -3.70
CA ALA A 50 -12.64 6.60 -4.81
C ALA A 50 -12.97 7.40 -6.09
N VAL A 51 -13.73 8.48 -5.96
CA VAL A 51 -14.06 9.36 -7.09
C VAL A 51 -12.78 10.00 -7.68
N ALA A 52 -11.89 10.50 -6.84
CA ALA A 52 -10.62 11.07 -7.26
C ALA A 52 -9.74 10.04 -8.00
N GLN A 53 -9.64 8.83 -7.47
CA GLN A 53 -8.86 7.73 -8.06
C GLN A 53 -9.46 7.26 -9.39
N MET A 54 -10.77 7.09 -9.48
CA MET A 54 -11.44 6.70 -10.73
C MET A 54 -11.24 7.73 -11.84
N GLY A 55 -11.42 9.02 -11.53
CA GLY A 55 -11.14 10.08 -12.48
C GLY A 55 -9.69 10.06 -12.96
N SER A 56 -8.75 9.92 -12.03
CA SER A 56 -7.31 9.85 -12.31
C SER A 56 -6.95 8.62 -13.18
N LEU A 57 -7.54 7.46 -12.89
CA LEU A 57 -7.31 6.24 -13.68
C LEU A 57 -7.75 6.41 -15.14
N VAL A 58 -8.92 7.02 -15.36
CA VAL A 58 -9.41 7.27 -16.74
C VAL A 58 -8.50 8.25 -17.48
N VAL A 59 -7.99 9.27 -16.81
CA VAL A 59 -7.03 10.22 -17.38
C VAL A 59 -5.72 9.52 -17.74
N LEU A 60 -5.19 8.69 -16.84
CA LEU A 60 -3.90 8.03 -16.96
C LEU A 60 -3.95 6.76 -17.81
N GLU A 61 -5.14 6.24 -18.12
CA GLU A 61 -5.33 4.98 -18.86
C GLU A 61 -4.40 4.80 -20.07
N PRO A 62 -4.29 5.76 -21.01
CA PRO A 62 -3.47 5.55 -22.21
C PRO A 62 -1.98 5.48 -21.89
N THR A 63 -1.54 6.17 -20.85
CA THR A 63 -0.14 6.12 -20.40
C THR A 63 0.15 4.81 -19.68
N LEU A 64 -0.77 4.39 -18.80
CA LEU A 64 -0.68 3.12 -18.11
C LEU A 64 -0.70 1.94 -19.07
N ARG A 65 -1.59 1.93 -20.09
CA ARG A 65 -1.62 0.88 -21.12
C ARG A 65 -0.27 0.76 -21.82
N ARG A 66 0.29 1.87 -22.30
CA ARG A 66 1.61 1.88 -22.97
C ARG A 66 2.73 1.37 -22.06
N TRP A 67 2.68 1.76 -20.80
CA TRP A 67 3.65 1.31 -19.80
C TRP A 67 3.50 -0.20 -19.52
N CYS A 68 2.27 -0.69 -19.33
CA CYS A 68 1.96 -2.09 -19.13
C CYS A 68 2.40 -2.96 -20.32
N ASP A 69 2.14 -2.49 -21.54
CA ASP A 69 2.56 -3.21 -22.75
C ASP A 69 4.08 -3.33 -22.86
N ARG A 70 4.81 -2.27 -22.48
CA ARG A 70 6.27 -2.28 -22.46
C ARG A 70 6.83 -3.21 -21.37
N HIS A 71 6.14 -3.36 -20.25
CA HIS A 71 6.61 -4.10 -19.08
C HIS A 71 5.83 -5.38 -18.81
N ARG A 72 5.25 -6.00 -19.83
CA ARG A 72 4.39 -7.21 -19.69
C ARG A 72 5.05 -8.33 -18.90
N ARG A 73 6.34 -8.58 -19.11
CA ARG A 73 7.08 -9.63 -18.39
C ARG A 73 7.20 -9.32 -16.91
N LEU A 74 7.53 -8.07 -16.57
CA LEU A 74 7.60 -7.61 -15.18
C LEU A 74 6.25 -7.73 -14.49
N LEU A 75 5.18 -7.27 -15.14
CA LEU A 75 3.82 -7.35 -14.60
C LEU A 75 3.35 -8.79 -14.44
N GLY A 76 3.65 -9.67 -15.40
CA GLY A 76 3.35 -11.09 -15.28
C GLY A 76 4.06 -11.74 -14.08
N THR A 77 5.34 -11.42 -13.88
CA THR A 77 6.08 -11.88 -12.71
C THR A 77 5.50 -11.31 -11.41
N ALA A 78 5.26 -10.00 -11.36
CA ALA A 78 4.66 -9.35 -10.20
C ALA A 78 3.28 -9.94 -9.86
N GLY A 79 2.43 -10.17 -10.88
CA GLY A 79 1.14 -10.82 -10.72
C GLY A 79 1.25 -12.25 -10.16
N ALA A 80 2.20 -13.04 -10.66
CA ALA A 80 2.44 -14.39 -10.16
C ALA A 80 2.89 -14.41 -8.69
N TRP A 81 3.62 -13.37 -8.26
CA TRP A 81 4.09 -13.25 -6.88
C TRP A 81 3.11 -12.56 -5.94
N SER A 82 2.14 -11.82 -6.47
CA SER A 82 1.24 -10.97 -5.67
C SER A 82 0.49 -11.76 -4.59
N MET A 83 -0.01 -12.95 -4.90
CA MET A 83 -0.73 -13.78 -3.94
C MET A 83 0.21 -14.34 -2.86
N THR A 84 1.42 -14.74 -3.23
CA THR A 84 2.44 -15.20 -2.29
C THR A 84 2.82 -14.08 -1.33
N VAL A 85 3.07 -12.88 -1.84
CA VAL A 85 3.36 -11.70 -1.03
C VAL A 85 2.18 -11.37 -0.12
N TYR A 86 0.96 -11.37 -0.65
CA TYR A 86 -0.25 -11.09 0.12
C TYR A 86 -0.45 -12.05 1.29
N VAL A 87 -0.22 -13.34 1.09
CA VAL A 87 -0.39 -14.33 2.17
C VAL A 87 0.70 -14.21 3.24
N TRP A 88 1.95 -14.01 2.81
CA TRP A 88 3.09 -14.11 3.73
C TRP A 88 3.53 -12.79 4.36
N HIS A 89 3.11 -11.61 3.83
CA HIS A 89 3.58 -10.34 4.36
C HIS A 89 3.20 -10.11 5.82
N MET A 90 1.98 -10.52 6.23
CA MET A 90 1.54 -10.37 7.62
C MET A 90 2.34 -11.27 8.56
N LEU A 91 2.67 -12.48 8.13
CA LEU A 91 3.49 -13.40 8.93
C LEU A 91 4.93 -12.86 9.05
N ALA A 92 5.50 -12.36 7.96
CA ALA A 92 6.83 -11.75 7.96
C ALA A 92 6.89 -10.52 8.87
N LEU A 93 5.86 -9.66 8.83
CA LEU A 93 5.70 -8.52 9.73
C LEU A 93 5.60 -8.96 11.18
N ALA A 94 4.75 -9.94 11.49
CA ALA A 94 4.56 -10.45 12.85
C ALA A 94 5.84 -11.08 13.41
N ALA A 95 6.56 -11.87 12.59
CA ALA A 95 7.82 -12.48 12.98
C ALA A 95 8.91 -11.43 13.24
N PHE A 96 9.03 -10.42 12.36
CA PHE A 96 9.98 -9.32 12.56
C PHE A 96 9.64 -8.52 13.81
N TRP A 97 8.37 -8.13 13.98
CA TRP A 97 7.91 -7.39 15.15
C TRP A 97 8.14 -8.17 16.45
N GLY A 98 7.77 -9.44 16.46
CA GLY A 98 8.00 -10.31 17.62
C GLY A 98 9.47 -10.41 17.99
N LEU A 99 10.36 -10.54 16.99
CA LEU A 99 11.81 -10.55 17.23
C LEU A 99 12.29 -9.22 17.84
N VAL A 100 11.84 -8.08 17.30
CA VAL A 100 12.23 -6.76 17.83
C VAL A 100 11.78 -6.60 19.28
N VAL A 101 10.54 -6.96 19.61
CA VAL A 101 10.02 -6.87 20.98
C VAL A 101 10.80 -7.77 21.94
N VAL A 102 11.18 -8.98 21.50
CA VAL A 102 11.97 -9.91 22.34
C VAL A 102 13.40 -9.40 22.57
N LEU A 103 14.04 -8.80 21.55
CA LEU A 103 15.44 -8.37 21.64
C LEU A 103 15.62 -6.97 22.22
N ALA A 104 14.73 -6.04 21.89
CA ALA A 104 14.84 -4.62 22.25
C ALA A 104 13.79 -4.15 23.26
N GLY A 105 12.83 -5.01 23.61
CA GLY A 105 11.70 -4.63 24.45
C GLY A 105 10.61 -3.84 23.70
N PRO A 106 9.64 -3.29 24.44
CA PRO A 106 8.56 -2.48 23.86
C PRO A 106 9.14 -1.26 23.14
N VAL A 107 8.70 -1.07 21.90
CA VAL A 107 9.17 0.06 21.07
C VAL A 107 8.39 1.31 21.48
N ASP A 108 9.11 2.36 21.83
CA ASP A 108 8.51 3.66 22.12
C ASP A 108 7.95 4.27 20.80
N ALA A 109 6.70 4.72 20.87
CA ALA A 109 5.98 5.28 19.73
C ALA A 109 6.13 6.80 19.62
N THR A 110 7.01 7.43 20.40
CA THR A 110 7.25 8.88 20.30
C THR A 110 7.85 9.23 18.93
N ILE A 111 7.22 10.17 18.24
CA ILE A 111 7.65 10.61 16.91
C ILE A 111 8.74 11.68 17.09
N ASP A 112 9.98 11.22 17.09
CA ASP A 112 11.17 12.07 17.20
C ASP A 112 12.19 11.77 16.09
N GLY A 113 13.39 12.35 16.16
CA GLY A 113 14.44 12.10 15.18
C GLY A 113 14.89 10.64 15.13
N SER A 114 14.88 9.93 16.27
CA SER A 114 15.24 8.51 16.36
C SER A 114 14.19 7.63 15.67
N TRP A 115 12.92 8.00 15.78
CA TRP A 115 11.82 7.35 15.11
C TRP A 115 11.99 7.38 13.58
N TRP A 116 12.38 8.54 13.02
CA TRP A 116 12.64 8.64 11.58
C TRP A 116 13.89 7.87 11.15
N ALA A 117 14.95 7.88 11.96
CA ALA A 117 16.18 7.14 11.67
C ALA A 117 15.97 5.61 11.63
N GLN A 118 15.00 5.10 12.35
CA GLN A 118 14.67 3.67 12.40
C GLN A 118 13.79 3.22 11.20
N ARG A 119 13.15 4.13 10.45
CA ARG A 119 12.22 3.77 9.37
C ARG A 119 12.82 2.85 8.30
N PRO A 120 14.06 3.02 7.83
CA PRO A 120 14.66 2.07 6.89
C PRO A 120 14.70 0.64 7.43
N LEU A 121 14.98 0.46 8.72
CA LEU A 121 14.98 -0.86 9.37
C LEU A 121 13.56 -1.46 9.41
N TRP A 122 12.55 -0.66 9.76
CA TRP A 122 11.16 -1.08 9.80
C TRP A 122 10.59 -1.46 8.44
N LEU A 123 11.12 -0.88 7.36
CA LEU A 123 10.74 -1.24 6.00
C LEU A 123 11.53 -2.46 5.49
N ALA A 124 12.84 -2.51 5.73
CA ALA A 124 13.70 -3.57 5.23
C ALA A 124 13.63 -4.86 6.08
N GLY A 125 13.45 -4.73 7.40
CA GLY A 125 13.43 -5.87 8.33
C GLY A 125 12.43 -6.94 7.96
N PRO A 126 11.15 -6.65 7.77
CA PRO A 126 10.17 -7.64 7.36
C PRO A 126 10.51 -8.35 6.03
N LEU A 127 11.21 -7.66 5.11
CA LEU A 127 11.64 -8.25 3.85
C LEU A 127 12.66 -9.38 4.06
N LEU A 128 13.53 -9.27 5.05
CA LEU A 128 14.49 -10.33 5.39
C LEU A 128 13.76 -11.61 5.83
N PHE A 129 12.65 -11.49 6.54
CA PHE A 129 11.79 -12.62 6.91
C PHE A 129 10.95 -13.12 5.73
N ALA A 130 10.56 -12.24 4.83
CA ALA A 130 9.77 -12.59 3.66
C ALA A 130 10.58 -13.39 2.62
N VAL A 131 11.88 -13.10 2.46
CA VAL A 131 12.74 -13.75 1.45
C VAL A 131 12.74 -15.28 1.56
N PRO A 132 13.02 -15.92 2.71
CA PRO A 132 12.99 -17.37 2.81
C PRO A 132 11.58 -17.95 2.58
N LEU A 133 10.53 -17.27 3.05
CA LEU A 133 9.15 -17.68 2.82
C LEU A 133 8.81 -17.67 1.32
N PHE A 134 9.23 -16.62 0.62
CA PHE A 134 9.02 -16.51 -0.82
C PHE A 134 9.85 -17.54 -1.60
N ALA A 135 11.08 -17.83 -1.18
CA ALA A 135 11.90 -18.84 -1.80
C ALA A 135 11.29 -20.24 -1.72
N LEU A 136 10.63 -20.54 -0.59
CA LEU A 136 9.99 -21.85 -0.36
C LEU A 136 8.64 -21.99 -1.06
N THR A 137 7.86 -20.91 -1.15
CA THR A 137 6.45 -20.95 -1.57
C THR A 137 6.16 -20.19 -2.87
N GLY A 138 7.15 -19.53 -3.43
CA GLY A 138 7.01 -18.75 -4.66
C GLY A 138 6.58 -19.60 -5.86
N PRO A 139 6.03 -18.95 -6.90
CA PRO A 139 5.55 -19.64 -8.08
C PRO A 139 6.69 -20.41 -8.75
N ARG A 140 6.53 -21.73 -8.83
CA ARG A 140 7.47 -22.58 -9.55
C ARG A 140 7.27 -22.39 -11.04
N ARG A 141 8.33 -22.05 -11.78
CA ARG A 141 8.29 -22.01 -13.24
C ARG A 141 8.00 -23.40 -13.76
N THR A 142 6.88 -23.59 -14.43
CA THR A 142 6.58 -24.83 -15.11
C THR A 142 7.48 -25.00 -16.33
N PRO A 143 7.81 -26.25 -16.75
CA PRO A 143 8.64 -26.48 -17.94
C PRO A 143 8.10 -25.81 -19.21
N THR A 144 6.80 -25.61 -19.31
CA THR A 144 6.10 -24.94 -20.42
C THR A 144 6.42 -23.45 -20.53
N ASP A 145 6.81 -22.79 -19.44
CA ASP A 145 7.20 -21.36 -19.46
C ASP A 145 8.63 -21.14 -20.02
N ARG A 146 9.43 -22.20 -20.15
CA ARG A 146 10.77 -22.14 -20.75
C ARG A 146 10.76 -22.24 -22.28
N ALA A 147 9.64 -22.64 -22.86
CA ALA A 147 9.51 -22.87 -24.31
C ALA A 147 8.86 -21.69 -25.05
N ARG A 148 8.52 -20.61 -24.35
CA ARG A 148 8.01 -19.35 -24.90
C ARG A 148 9.00 -18.22 -24.59
#